data_239ac62ac0ba056b907b98d33857f61f
#
_entry.id   239ac62ac0ba056b907b98d33857f61f
#
_cell.length_a   1.000
_cell.length_b   1.000
_cell.length_c   1.000
_cell.angle_alpha   90.00
_cell.angle_beta   90.00
_cell.angle_gamma   90.00
#
_symmetry.space_group_name_H-M   'P 1'
#
loop_
_entity.id
_entity.type
_entity.pdbx_description
1 polymer ?
#
loop_
_entity_poly.entity_id
_entity_poly.type
_entity_poly.pdbx_seq_one_letter_code
_entity_poly.pdbx_strand_id
1 'polypeptide(L)'
;INNLEEVEGIKLEEEEHRILVQLNHLVHKPAQFHRTSTGVSLQPQIAAPKVGTDFTIQAGNVIALYDQFMAMQTLHDQVGGFHSAGLSDGESVPILVEDLGRHNCVDKLAGLYLLQHATFTPKALLLSGRISSEMVYKTLALGIPLIVSRTSPTSLAVQIADSAGITLIGYLRKAQFDIYSHPERLIAA
;
A
#
# COMPACT_ATOMS: atom_id res chain seq x y z
N ILE A 1 -2.39 13.60 -10.16
CA ILE A 1 -3.76 13.06 -10.03
C ILE A 1 -4.00 12.79 -8.56
N ASN A 2 -4.97 13.46 -7.96
CA ASN A 2 -5.28 13.32 -6.53
C ASN A 2 -6.52 12.43 -6.29
N ASN A 3 -7.40 12.31 -7.31
CA ASN A 3 -8.57 11.44 -7.26
C ASN A 3 -8.98 11.03 -8.69
N LEU A 4 -9.90 10.08 -8.82
CA LEU A 4 -10.40 9.60 -10.11
C LEU A 4 -11.26 10.63 -10.86
N GLU A 5 -11.83 11.60 -10.17
CA GLU A 5 -12.63 12.66 -10.81
C GLU A 5 -11.79 13.55 -11.73
N GLU A 6 -10.46 13.56 -11.56
CA GLU A 6 -9.52 14.25 -12.43
C GLU A 6 -9.26 13.50 -13.76
N VAL A 7 -9.65 12.22 -13.83
CA VAL A 7 -9.44 11.36 -15.00
C VAL A 7 -10.67 11.40 -15.90
N GLU A 8 -10.53 11.98 -17.09
CA GLU A 8 -11.58 12.00 -18.12
C GLU A 8 -11.66 10.68 -18.89
N GLY A 9 -10.51 10.03 -19.10
CA GLY A 9 -10.46 8.76 -19.81
C GLY A 9 -9.14 8.03 -19.68
N ILE A 10 -9.20 6.71 -19.85
CA ILE A 10 -8.02 5.84 -19.94
C ILE A 10 -8.13 5.05 -21.23
N LYS A 11 -7.11 5.13 -22.09
CA LYS A 11 -7.03 4.39 -23.36
C LYS A 11 -5.78 3.51 -23.36
N LEU A 12 -5.97 2.23 -23.66
CA LEU A 12 -4.88 1.30 -23.91
C LEU A 12 -4.56 1.30 -25.42
N GLU A 13 -3.30 1.57 -25.76
CA GLU A 13 -2.78 1.48 -27.13
C GLU A 13 -1.82 0.28 -27.18
N GLU A 14 -2.40 -0.90 -27.48
CA GLU A 14 -1.69 -2.19 -27.41
C GLU A 14 -0.49 -2.25 -28.37
N GLU A 15 -0.66 -1.76 -29.61
CA GLU A 15 0.40 -1.75 -30.63
C GLU A 15 1.61 -0.90 -30.22
N GLU A 16 1.41 0.16 -29.47
CA GLU A 16 2.46 1.06 -28.99
C GLU A 16 2.88 0.78 -27.55
N HIS A 17 2.30 -0.24 -26.93
CA HIS A 17 2.53 -0.59 -25.52
C HIS A 17 2.36 0.61 -24.56
N ARG A 18 1.35 1.45 -24.82
CA ARG A 18 1.08 2.67 -24.04
C ARG A 18 -0.29 2.65 -23.41
N ILE A 19 -0.35 3.28 -22.24
CA ILE A 19 -1.61 3.66 -21.58
C ILE A 19 -1.68 5.18 -21.60
N LEU A 20 -2.71 5.74 -22.24
CA LEU A 20 -2.99 7.16 -22.19
C LEU A 20 -4.01 7.44 -21.11
N VAL A 21 -3.68 8.35 -20.21
CA VAL A 21 -4.60 8.85 -19.18
C VAL A 21 -4.92 10.29 -19.53
N GLN A 22 -6.16 10.53 -19.91
CA GLN A 22 -6.66 11.87 -20.20
C GLN A 22 -7.20 12.50 -18.92
N LEU A 23 -6.76 13.72 -18.64
CA LEU A 23 -7.16 14.48 -17.47
C LEU A 23 -8.06 15.64 -17.87
N ASN A 24 -8.99 16.01 -17.02
CA ASN A 24 -9.91 17.13 -17.20
C ASN A 24 -9.27 18.51 -16.93
N HIS A 25 -7.99 18.55 -16.61
CA HIS A 25 -7.24 19.77 -16.36
C HIS A 25 -5.79 19.68 -16.87
N LEU A 26 -5.14 20.83 -17.02
CA LEU A 26 -3.72 20.89 -17.39
C LEU A 26 -2.84 20.49 -16.21
N VAL A 27 -1.98 19.50 -16.43
CA VAL A 27 -0.96 19.11 -15.45
C VAL A 27 0.30 19.94 -15.67
N HIS A 28 0.67 20.73 -14.68
CA HIS A 28 1.97 21.37 -14.67
C HIS A 28 3.05 20.36 -14.29
N LYS A 29 4.07 20.24 -15.13
CA LYS A 29 5.21 19.39 -14.85
C LYS A 29 5.87 19.86 -13.54
N PRO A 30 5.98 19.00 -12.52
CA PRO A 30 6.60 19.41 -11.26
C PRO A 30 8.07 19.76 -11.48
N ALA A 31 8.55 20.77 -10.73
CA ALA A 31 9.90 21.29 -10.86
C ALA A 31 10.99 20.28 -10.47
N GLN A 32 10.65 19.28 -9.67
CA GLN A 32 11.59 18.25 -9.21
C GLN A 32 11.01 16.86 -9.36
N PHE A 33 11.78 15.98 -10.01
CA PHE A 33 11.53 14.54 -10.08
C PHE A 33 12.64 13.81 -9.36
N HIS A 34 12.28 12.88 -8.49
CA HIS A 34 13.25 11.94 -7.94
C HIS A 34 13.20 10.64 -8.76
N ARG A 35 14.36 10.25 -9.29
CA ARG A 35 14.52 8.91 -9.88
C ARG A 35 14.72 7.90 -8.76
N THR A 36 13.92 6.86 -8.75
CA THR A 36 14.09 5.71 -7.88
C THR A 36 14.54 4.51 -8.69
N SER A 37 14.99 3.44 -8.06
CA SER A 37 15.35 2.18 -8.71
C SER A 37 14.19 1.53 -9.47
N THR A 38 12.97 1.97 -9.21
CA THR A 38 11.72 1.42 -9.78
C THR A 38 10.98 2.41 -10.68
N GLY A 39 11.55 3.60 -10.93
CA GLY A 39 10.93 4.60 -11.78
C GLY A 39 11.18 6.03 -11.32
N VAL A 40 10.22 6.91 -11.60
CA VAL A 40 10.23 8.30 -11.16
C VAL A 40 9.23 8.45 -10.03
N SER A 41 9.70 8.84 -8.85
CA SER A 41 8.84 9.18 -7.73
C SER A 41 8.72 10.70 -7.60
N LEU A 42 7.51 11.17 -7.41
CA LEU A 42 7.23 12.51 -6.92
C LEU A 42 7.33 12.42 -5.39
N GLN A 43 8.36 13.03 -4.80
CA GLN A 43 8.28 13.31 -3.36
C GLN A 43 7.32 14.51 -3.21
N PRO A 44 6.14 14.31 -2.68
CA PRO A 44 5.34 15.45 -2.28
C PRO A 44 6.10 16.12 -1.12
N GLN A 45 6.45 17.38 -1.27
CA GLN A 45 6.71 18.27 -0.13
C GLN A 45 5.37 18.57 0.57
N ILE A 46 4.65 17.53 0.91
CA ILE A 46 3.39 17.66 1.61
C ILE A 46 3.75 17.52 3.08
N ALA A 47 3.41 18.53 3.86
CA ALA A 47 3.06 18.27 5.26
C ALA A 47 2.07 17.10 5.20
N ALA A 48 2.52 15.90 5.51
CA ALA A 48 1.78 14.68 5.22
C ALA A 48 0.42 14.78 5.90
N PRO A 49 -0.71 14.64 5.18
CA PRO A 49 -1.99 14.53 5.84
C PRO A 49 -1.87 13.37 6.82
N LYS A 50 -2.19 13.60 8.08
CA LYS A 50 -2.16 12.52 9.08
C LYS A 50 -3.35 11.61 8.83
N VAL A 51 -3.10 10.31 8.84
CA VAL A 51 -4.16 9.33 8.84
C VAL A 51 -4.92 9.40 10.17
N GLY A 52 -6.25 9.29 10.13
CA GLY A 52 -7.09 9.34 11.33
C GLY A 52 -6.68 8.31 12.40
N THR A 53 -6.87 8.67 13.67
CA THR A 53 -6.41 7.89 14.83
C THR A 53 -7.43 6.90 15.36
N ASP A 54 -8.65 6.89 14.82
CA ASP A 54 -9.80 6.20 15.43
C ASP A 54 -9.81 4.67 15.21
N PHE A 55 -8.89 4.16 14.40
CA PHE A 55 -8.76 2.73 14.15
C PHE A 55 -7.82 2.08 15.16
N THR A 56 -8.31 1.04 15.83
CA THR A 56 -7.53 0.14 16.68
C THR A 56 -7.77 -1.31 16.28
N ILE A 57 -6.80 -2.18 16.52
CA ILE A 57 -6.89 -3.59 16.17
C ILE A 57 -6.18 -4.45 17.23
N GLN A 58 -6.74 -5.61 17.54
CA GLN A 58 -6.09 -6.56 18.43
C GLN A 58 -4.88 -7.21 17.73
N ALA A 59 -3.80 -7.45 18.46
CA ALA A 59 -2.60 -8.09 17.94
C ALA A 59 -2.90 -9.45 17.30
N GLY A 60 -3.80 -10.23 17.90
CA GLY A 60 -4.27 -11.51 17.35
C GLY A 60 -4.95 -11.38 15.98
N ASN A 61 -5.73 -10.32 15.78
CA ASN A 61 -6.39 -10.06 14.50
C ASN A 61 -5.39 -9.68 13.40
N VAL A 62 -4.32 -8.94 13.73
CA VAL A 62 -3.24 -8.66 12.77
C VAL A 62 -2.61 -9.96 12.26
N ILE A 63 -2.35 -10.91 13.17
CA ILE A 63 -1.79 -12.21 12.82
C ILE A 63 -2.76 -13.00 11.93
N ALA A 64 -4.04 -13.08 12.33
CA ALA A 64 -5.07 -13.80 11.56
C ALA A 64 -5.26 -13.23 10.15
N LEU A 65 -5.30 -11.90 10.01
CA LEU A 65 -5.38 -11.23 8.71
C LEU A 65 -4.15 -11.53 7.84
N TYR A 66 -2.97 -11.54 8.44
CA TYR A 66 -1.76 -11.83 7.70
C TYR A 66 -1.68 -13.31 7.28
N ASP A 67 -2.14 -14.24 8.11
CA ASP A 67 -2.23 -15.66 7.76
C ASP A 67 -3.25 -15.88 6.62
N GLN A 68 -4.41 -15.20 6.66
CA GLN A 68 -5.36 -15.20 5.56
C GLN A 68 -4.73 -14.67 4.27
N PHE A 69 -4.04 -13.52 4.32
CA PHE A 69 -3.32 -12.95 3.20
C PHE A 69 -2.30 -13.93 2.60
N MET A 70 -1.54 -14.62 3.44
CA MET A 70 -0.56 -15.62 2.99
C MET A 70 -1.24 -16.82 2.32
N ALA A 71 -2.35 -17.29 2.85
CA ALA A 71 -3.10 -18.41 2.30
C ALA A 71 -3.77 -18.12 0.95
N MET A 72 -3.97 -16.86 0.61
CA MET A 72 -4.57 -16.43 -0.67
C MET A 72 -3.56 -16.34 -1.81
N GLN A 73 -2.25 -16.40 -1.54
CA GLN A 73 -1.20 -16.29 -2.58
C GLN A 73 -1.17 -17.56 -3.44
N THR A 74 -1.36 -17.41 -4.73
CA THR A 74 -1.42 -18.54 -5.67
C THR A 74 -0.23 -18.58 -6.62
N LEU A 75 0.19 -17.43 -7.18
CA LEU A 75 1.30 -17.37 -8.13
C LEU A 75 2.65 -17.58 -7.43
N HIS A 76 2.79 -17.04 -6.22
CA HIS A 76 4.00 -17.25 -5.43
C HIS A 76 4.22 -18.74 -5.13
N ASP A 77 3.16 -19.47 -4.80
CA ASP A 77 3.23 -20.88 -4.46
C ASP A 77 3.49 -21.77 -5.69
N GLN A 78 2.98 -21.36 -6.87
CA GLN A 78 3.13 -22.14 -8.10
C GLN A 78 4.50 -21.98 -8.76
N VAL A 79 5.03 -20.76 -8.82
CA VAL A 79 6.24 -20.48 -9.62
C VAL A 79 7.34 -19.75 -8.84
N GLY A 80 7.09 -19.28 -7.63
CA GLY A 80 8.03 -18.47 -6.86
C GLY A 80 8.25 -17.07 -7.47
N GLY A 81 9.02 -16.24 -6.79
CA GLY A 81 9.46 -14.94 -7.33
C GLY A 81 8.39 -13.84 -7.39
N PHE A 82 7.13 -14.15 -7.12
CA PHE A 82 6.06 -13.15 -7.05
C PHE A 82 6.00 -12.47 -5.68
N HIS A 83 5.67 -11.20 -5.71
CA HIS A 83 5.25 -10.42 -4.55
C HIS A 83 3.74 -10.33 -4.50
N SER A 84 3.20 -10.07 -3.31
CA SER A 84 1.77 -9.92 -3.10
C SER A 84 1.48 -8.68 -2.27
N ALA A 85 0.34 -8.05 -2.53
CA ALA A 85 -0.23 -7.01 -1.70
C ALA A 85 -1.72 -7.26 -1.49
N GLY A 86 -2.22 -7.03 -0.27
CA GLY A 86 -3.63 -7.16 0.09
C GLY A 86 -4.16 -5.93 0.80
N LEU A 87 -5.42 -5.59 0.52
CA LEU A 87 -6.19 -4.62 1.32
C LEU A 87 -7.09 -5.35 2.27
N SER A 88 -7.10 -4.89 3.53
CA SER A 88 -7.98 -5.39 4.58
C SER A 88 -8.89 -4.29 5.10
N ASP A 89 -10.12 -4.66 5.43
CA ASP A 89 -11.10 -3.84 6.16
C ASP A 89 -10.91 -3.89 7.69
N GLY A 90 -9.97 -4.69 8.17
CA GLY A 90 -9.69 -4.95 9.58
C GLY A 90 -10.22 -6.30 10.08
N GLU A 91 -11.07 -6.97 9.30
CA GLU A 91 -11.68 -8.29 9.62
C GLU A 91 -11.34 -9.34 8.58
N SER A 92 -11.18 -8.94 7.32
CA SER A 92 -10.90 -9.81 6.18
C SER A 92 -9.94 -9.16 5.19
N VAL A 93 -9.55 -9.89 4.14
CA VAL A 93 -8.71 -9.41 3.04
C VAL A 93 -9.51 -9.45 1.71
N PRO A 94 -10.40 -8.47 1.46
CA PRO A 94 -11.26 -8.48 0.28
C PRO A 94 -10.54 -8.42 -1.06
N ILE A 95 -9.36 -7.79 -1.11
CA ILE A 95 -8.59 -7.63 -2.34
C ILE A 95 -7.17 -8.10 -2.11
N LEU A 96 -6.68 -8.99 -3.00
CA LEU A 96 -5.30 -9.41 -3.10
C LEU A 96 -4.84 -9.34 -4.55
N VAL A 97 -3.61 -8.91 -4.77
CA VAL A 97 -2.94 -8.92 -6.07
C VAL A 97 -1.54 -9.47 -5.96
N GLU A 98 -1.08 -10.09 -7.04
CA GLU A 98 0.28 -10.61 -7.17
C GLU A 98 0.96 -10.02 -8.41
N ASP A 99 2.27 -9.77 -8.31
CA ASP A 99 3.12 -9.26 -9.39
C ASP A 99 4.59 -9.59 -9.12
N LEU A 100 5.43 -9.58 -10.14
CA LEU A 100 6.88 -9.71 -10.00
C LEU A 100 7.50 -8.51 -9.24
N GLY A 101 6.89 -7.34 -9.39
CA GLY A 101 7.32 -6.10 -8.75
C GLY A 101 6.49 -5.74 -7.53
N ARG A 102 7.10 -5.70 -6.34
CA ARG A 102 6.37 -5.31 -5.11
C ARG A 102 5.67 -3.95 -5.19
N HIS A 103 6.21 -2.99 -5.96
CA HIS A 103 5.60 -1.68 -6.17
C HIS A 103 4.38 -1.78 -7.08
N ASN A 104 4.46 -2.63 -8.11
CA ASN A 104 3.36 -2.91 -9.02
C ASN A 104 2.17 -3.56 -8.27
N CYS A 105 2.44 -4.43 -7.28
CA CYS A 105 1.37 -4.98 -6.46
C CYS A 105 0.53 -3.87 -5.80
N VAL A 106 1.18 -2.88 -5.19
CA VAL A 106 0.46 -1.78 -4.52
C VAL A 106 -0.26 -0.89 -5.53
N ASP A 107 0.32 -0.63 -6.70
CA ASP A 107 -0.33 0.15 -7.75
C ASP A 107 -1.56 -0.57 -8.33
N LYS A 108 -1.44 -1.87 -8.62
CA LYS A 108 -2.58 -2.70 -9.05
C LYS A 108 -3.68 -2.74 -7.99
N LEU A 109 -3.29 -2.90 -6.74
CA LEU A 109 -4.22 -2.93 -5.61
C LEU A 109 -5.01 -1.63 -5.48
N ALA A 110 -4.31 -0.49 -5.54
CA ALA A 110 -4.92 0.84 -5.53
C ALA A 110 -5.87 1.03 -6.72
N GLY A 111 -5.45 0.62 -7.91
CA GLY A 111 -6.27 0.67 -9.11
C GLY A 111 -7.54 -0.17 -8.98
N LEU A 112 -7.45 -1.41 -8.51
CA LEU A 112 -8.61 -2.27 -8.29
C LEU A 112 -9.57 -1.68 -7.26
N TYR A 113 -9.05 -1.20 -6.12
CA TYR A 113 -9.85 -0.57 -5.08
C TYR A 113 -10.64 0.63 -5.60
N LEU A 114 -9.99 1.51 -6.36
CA LEU A 114 -10.60 2.72 -6.88
C LEU A 114 -11.59 2.44 -8.03
N LEU A 115 -11.22 1.55 -8.96
CA LEU A 115 -12.02 1.27 -10.16
C LEU A 115 -13.23 0.36 -9.87
N GLN A 116 -13.13 -0.53 -8.91
CA GLN A 116 -14.24 -1.41 -8.54
C GLN A 116 -15.25 -0.76 -7.59
N HIS A 117 -15.08 0.54 -7.26
CA HIS A 117 -15.94 1.23 -6.29
C HIS A 117 -16.13 0.41 -5.02
N ALA A 118 -15.02 -0.08 -4.47
CA ALA A 118 -15.04 -0.96 -3.30
C ALA A 118 -15.88 -0.37 -2.16
N THR A 119 -16.77 -1.17 -1.61
CA THR A 119 -17.75 -0.74 -0.61
C THR A 119 -17.18 -0.69 0.82
N PHE A 120 -15.92 -1.07 1.02
CA PHE A 120 -15.28 -1.07 2.34
C PHE A 120 -14.24 0.05 2.46
N THR A 121 -13.99 0.48 3.68
CA THR A 121 -12.90 1.41 4.00
C THR A 121 -11.64 0.61 4.35
N PRO A 122 -10.53 0.75 3.59
CA PRO A 122 -9.33 -0.02 3.88
C PRO A 122 -8.70 0.41 5.21
N LYS A 123 -8.37 -0.56 6.05
CA LYS A 123 -7.76 -0.38 7.37
C LYS A 123 -6.31 -0.84 7.43
N ALA A 124 -5.94 -1.83 6.61
CA ALA A 124 -4.58 -2.32 6.56
C ALA A 124 -4.12 -2.64 5.14
N LEU A 125 -2.86 -2.32 4.86
CA LEU A 125 -2.10 -2.79 3.70
C LEU A 125 -1.19 -3.93 4.14
N LEU A 126 -1.37 -5.11 3.56
CA LEU A 126 -0.59 -6.32 3.82
C LEU A 126 0.40 -6.53 2.67
N LEU A 127 1.66 -6.76 2.98
CA LEU A 127 2.74 -6.86 2.00
C LEU A 127 3.59 -8.12 2.21
N SER A 128 3.93 -8.83 1.14
CA SER A 128 4.89 -9.93 1.21
C SER A 128 6.35 -9.45 1.19
N GLY A 129 6.61 -8.24 0.68
CA GLY A 129 7.93 -7.66 0.45
C GLY A 129 8.31 -6.54 1.40
N ARG A 130 9.53 -6.03 1.26
CA ARG A 130 10.08 -4.93 2.06
C ARG A 130 9.23 -3.66 1.95
N ILE A 131 9.11 -2.94 3.08
CA ILE A 131 8.39 -1.67 3.15
C ILE A 131 9.38 -0.54 2.85
N SER A 132 9.27 0.08 1.68
CA SER A 132 10.03 1.27 1.30
C SER A 132 9.24 2.55 1.60
N SER A 133 9.91 3.70 1.57
CA SER A 133 9.27 5.02 1.68
C SER A 133 8.14 5.21 0.66
N GLU A 134 8.32 4.71 -0.58
CA GLU A 134 7.29 4.77 -1.62
C GLU A 134 6.02 3.98 -1.25
N MET A 135 6.18 2.82 -0.59
CA MET A 135 5.04 2.05 -0.10
C MET A 135 4.25 2.86 0.94
N VAL A 136 4.95 3.54 1.85
CA VAL A 136 4.30 4.37 2.87
C VAL A 136 3.56 5.55 2.23
N TYR A 137 4.14 6.22 1.23
CA TYR A 137 3.45 7.29 0.52
C TYR A 137 2.19 6.82 -0.21
N LYS A 138 2.24 5.65 -0.86
CA LYS A 138 1.06 5.05 -1.51
C LYS A 138 -0.02 4.69 -0.50
N THR A 139 0.38 4.14 0.65
CA THR A 139 -0.53 3.84 1.77
C THR A 139 -1.21 5.08 2.31
N LEU A 140 -0.42 6.16 2.48
CA LEU A 140 -0.92 7.46 2.93
C LEU A 140 -1.93 8.05 1.94
N ALA A 141 -1.65 7.98 0.63
CA ALA A 141 -2.57 8.44 -0.42
C ALA A 141 -3.90 7.69 -0.42
N LEU A 142 -3.92 6.44 0.02
CA LEU A 142 -5.13 5.64 0.18
C LEU A 142 -5.81 5.83 1.56
N GLY A 143 -5.22 6.64 2.45
CA GLY A 143 -5.76 6.89 3.79
C GLY A 143 -5.69 5.68 4.73
N ILE A 144 -4.79 4.71 4.49
CA ILE A 144 -4.72 3.46 5.23
C ILE A 144 -3.87 3.63 6.50
N PRO A 145 -4.39 3.31 7.71
CA PRO A 145 -3.71 3.56 8.97
C PRO A 145 -2.67 2.51 9.38
N LEU A 146 -2.64 1.33 8.74
CA LEU A 146 -1.79 0.21 9.15
C LEU A 146 -1.08 -0.41 7.94
N ILE A 147 0.23 -0.67 8.08
CA ILE A 147 1.02 -1.48 7.13
C ILE A 147 1.58 -2.68 7.87
N VAL A 148 1.43 -3.87 7.29
CA VAL A 148 1.97 -5.11 7.85
C VAL A 148 2.81 -5.85 6.80
N SER A 149 4.00 -6.31 7.19
CA SER A 149 4.86 -7.14 6.35
C SER A 149 5.62 -8.20 7.14
N ARG A 150 5.95 -9.32 6.48
CA ARG A 150 6.88 -10.33 7.02
C ARG A 150 8.35 -9.91 6.94
N THR A 151 8.64 -8.76 6.36
CA THR A 151 10.01 -8.28 6.10
C THR A 151 10.26 -6.91 6.75
N SER A 152 11.48 -6.39 6.59
CA SER A 152 11.89 -5.12 7.20
C SER A 152 11.35 -3.89 6.48
N PRO A 153 11.05 -2.81 7.21
CA PRO A 153 10.97 -1.47 6.66
C PRO A 153 12.36 -0.85 6.47
N THR A 154 12.44 0.13 5.57
CA THR A 154 13.62 1.03 5.51
C THR A 154 13.52 2.11 6.60
N SER A 155 14.66 2.66 7.04
CA SER A 155 14.68 3.74 8.05
C SER A 155 13.84 4.94 7.62
N LEU A 156 13.89 5.31 6.33
CA LEU A 156 13.07 6.40 5.80
C LEU A 156 11.57 6.06 5.82
N ALA A 157 11.20 4.80 5.56
CA ALA A 157 9.81 4.36 5.66
C ALA A 157 9.27 4.51 7.08
N VAL A 158 10.07 4.16 8.10
CA VAL A 158 9.70 4.34 9.51
C VAL A 158 9.47 5.81 9.84
N GLN A 159 10.40 6.70 9.46
CA GLN A 159 10.27 8.14 9.70
C GLN A 159 9.01 8.75 9.07
N ILE A 160 8.70 8.36 7.83
CA ILE A 160 7.51 8.85 7.13
C ILE A 160 6.25 8.29 7.77
N ALA A 161 6.20 7.00 8.09
CA ALA A 161 5.06 6.36 8.75
C ALA A 161 4.76 7.02 10.11
N ASP A 162 5.79 7.27 10.91
CA ASP A 162 5.68 7.95 12.19
C ASP A 162 5.11 9.37 12.04
N SER A 163 5.66 10.16 11.11
CA SER A 163 5.18 11.52 10.83
C SER A 163 3.74 11.56 10.30
N ALA A 164 3.35 10.54 9.52
CA ALA A 164 2.04 10.42 8.88
C ALA A 164 0.96 9.82 9.78
N GLY A 165 1.30 9.31 10.95
CA GLY A 165 0.37 8.63 11.84
C GLY A 165 0.01 7.21 11.38
N ILE A 166 0.86 6.52 10.61
CA ILE A 166 0.66 5.16 10.14
C ILE A 166 1.36 4.17 11.08
N THR A 167 0.64 3.17 11.57
CA THR A 167 1.23 2.05 12.29
C THR A 167 1.97 1.15 11.31
N LEU A 168 3.25 0.90 11.58
CA LEU A 168 4.10 0.09 10.72
C LEU A 168 4.59 -1.15 11.48
N ILE A 169 4.20 -2.31 10.97
CA ILE A 169 4.55 -3.63 11.49
C ILE A 169 5.46 -4.33 10.48
N GLY A 170 6.60 -4.81 10.97
CA GLY A 170 7.53 -5.61 10.18
C GLY A 170 7.82 -6.96 10.85
N TYR A 171 8.56 -7.81 10.12
CA TYR A 171 9.01 -9.13 10.57
C TYR A 171 7.93 -10.03 11.15
N LEU A 172 6.67 -9.90 10.69
CA LEU A 172 5.59 -10.77 11.15
C LEU A 172 5.85 -12.21 10.72
N ARG A 173 6.21 -13.05 11.70
CA ARG A 173 6.53 -14.47 11.51
C ARG A 173 6.12 -15.26 12.75
N LYS A 174 5.46 -16.38 12.58
CA LYS A 174 5.11 -17.32 13.68
C LYS A 174 4.48 -16.61 14.88
N ALA A 175 3.50 -15.75 14.62
CA ALA A 175 2.79 -14.98 15.64
C ALA A 175 3.66 -13.96 16.45
N GLN A 176 4.81 -13.56 15.91
CA GLN A 176 5.65 -12.49 16.44
C GLN A 176 5.87 -11.43 15.39
N PHE A 177 5.96 -10.16 15.81
CA PHE A 177 6.22 -9.05 14.90
C PHE A 177 6.86 -7.86 15.68
N ASP A 178 7.51 -6.99 14.93
CA ASP A 178 8.07 -5.75 15.45
C ASP A 178 7.20 -4.57 15.04
N ILE A 179 6.95 -3.65 15.98
CA ILE A 179 6.21 -2.41 15.73
C ILE A 179 7.21 -1.27 15.62
N TYR A 180 7.20 -0.54 14.51
CA TYR A 180 8.15 0.52 14.20
C TYR A 180 7.59 1.92 14.43
N SER A 181 6.28 2.09 14.35
CA SER A 181 5.59 3.37 14.56
C SER A 181 4.18 3.14 15.07
N HIS A 182 3.64 4.07 15.84
CA HIS A 182 2.26 4.14 16.33
C HIS A 182 1.75 2.84 16.97
N PRO A 183 2.42 2.34 18.04
CA PRO A 183 2.02 1.11 18.74
C PRO A 183 0.65 1.24 19.45
N GLU A 184 0.19 2.45 19.72
CA GLU A 184 -1.07 2.75 20.39
C GLU A 184 -2.32 2.24 19.66
N ARG A 185 -2.22 1.93 18.34
CA ARG A 185 -3.31 1.27 17.61
C ARG A 185 -3.46 -0.20 17.91
N LEU A 186 -2.44 -0.81 18.49
CA LEU A 186 -2.48 -2.22 18.82
C LEU A 186 -2.97 -2.43 20.24
N ILE A 187 -4.05 -3.18 20.36
CA ILE A 187 -4.58 -3.60 21.65
C ILE A 187 -3.96 -4.97 21.96
N ALA A 188 -3.33 -5.07 23.12
CA ALA A 188 -2.88 -6.36 23.64
C ALA A 188 -4.09 -7.26 23.91
N ALA A 189 -3.92 -8.56 23.64
CA ALA A 189 -4.95 -9.56 23.93
C ALA A 189 -5.16 -9.70 25.43
#